data_1684a371b5a542ea97c8ddc6832d6ce8
#
_entry.id   1684a371b5a542ea97c8ddc6832d6ce8
#
_cell.length_a   1.000
_cell.length_b   1.000
_cell.length_c   1.000
_cell.angle_alpha   90.00
_cell.angle_beta   90.00
_cell.angle_gamma   90.00
#
_symmetry.space_group_name_H-M   'P 1'
#
loop_
_entity.id
_entity.type
_entity.pdbx_description
1 polymer ?
#
loop_
_entity_poly.entity_id
_entity_poly.type
_entity_poly.pdbx_seq_one_letter_code
_entity_poly.pdbx_strand_id
1 'polypeptide(L)'
;MSDGELPALTALVPHRAPMLLLSRVLSHADGVTVCAVDATGAELFRDADGRVPAWVSLEYMAQCVAAHGGLLDLEPGAEPRPGLLVGAKRVEFHREAFSPDESLEVSARILSRVGKLASLACEVRAGGELVAEGTLSVFTPDSLAEADKVHT
;
A
#
# COMPACT_ATOMS: atom_id res chain seq x y z
N MET A 1 -7.99 18.26 -8.47
CA MET A 1 -7.64 17.19 -9.42
C MET A 1 -8.77 17.03 -10.40
N SER A 2 -8.47 17.00 -11.69
CA SER A 2 -9.53 16.79 -12.68
C SER A 2 -10.11 15.39 -12.58
N ASP A 3 -11.40 15.26 -12.88
CA ASP A 3 -12.08 13.97 -12.82
C ASP A 3 -11.38 12.97 -13.75
N GLY A 4 -11.03 11.81 -13.23
CA GLY A 4 -10.49 10.72 -13.98
C GLY A 4 -8.98 10.62 -14.05
N GLU A 5 -8.23 11.64 -13.63
CA GLU A 5 -6.78 11.56 -13.61
C GLU A 5 -6.23 11.45 -12.19
N LEU A 6 -5.65 10.28 -11.90
CA LEU A 6 -4.95 10.06 -10.65
C LEU A 6 -3.45 10.08 -10.91
N PRO A 7 -2.66 10.59 -9.95
CA PRO A 7 -1.21 10.63 -10.13
C PRO A 7 -0.60 9.25 -10.32
N ALA A 8 0.54 9.19 -10.99
CA ALA A 8 1.32 7.96 -11.07
C ALA A 8 1.83 7.57 -9.69
N LEU A 9 1.91 6.27 -9.41
CA LEU A 9 2.38 5.78 -8.11
C LEU A 9 3.77 6.28 -7.77
N THR A 10 4.65 6.42 -8.74
CA THR A 10 6.01 6.92 -8.50
C THR A 10 6.05 8.35 -8.00
N ALA A 11 4.96 9.12 -8.18
CA ALA A 11 4.82 10.45 -7.61
C ALA A 11 4.31 10.42 -6.17
N LEU A 12 3.77 9.28 -5.72
CA LEU A 12 3.11 9.14 -4.43
C LEU A 12 3.91 8.34 -3.41
N VAL A 13 4.67 7.36 -3.89
CA VAL A 13 5.39 6.44 -3.00
C VAL A 13 6.87 6.45 -3.34
N PRO A 14 7.76 6.20 -2.34
CA PRO A 14 9.20 6.14 -2.60
C PRO A 14 9.64 4.84 -3.26
N HIS A 15 8.79 3.83 -3.28
CA HIS A 15 9.09 2.52 -3.84
C HIS A 15 9.37 2.60 -5.34
N ARG A 16 10.31 1.78 -5.81
CA ARG A 16 10.68 1.67 -7.22
C ARG A 16 10.83 0.21 -7.59
N ALA A 17 10.73 -0.08 -8.87
CA ALA A 17 10.94 -1.45 -9.36
C ALA A 17 12.31 -1.95 -8.92
N PRO A 18 12.44 -3.23 -8.53
CA PRO A 18 11.41 -4.28 -8.57
C PRO A 18 10.51 -4.36 -7.33
N MET A 19 10.70 -3.47 -6.35
CA MET A 19 9.94 -3.51 -5.09
C MET A 19 8.57 -2.80 -5.15
N LEU A 20 8.30 -2.04 -6.19
CA LEU A 20 6.97 -1.45 -6.37
C LEU A 20 6.04 -2.52 -6.93
N LEU A 21 5.11 -2.98 -6.10
CA LEU A 21 4.22 -4.09 -6.43
C LEU A 21 2.82 -3.66 -6.88
N LEU A 22 2.51 -2.38 -6.80
CA LEU A 22 1.25 -1.84 -7.29
C LEU A 22 1.45 -1.27 -8.68
N SER A 23 0.41 -1.33 -9.53
CA SER A 23 0.49 -0.81 -10.89
C SER A 23 -0.05 0.60 -11.03
N ARG A 24 -1.17 0.90 -10.36
CA ARG A 24 -1.78 2.24 -10.44
C ARG A 24 -2.81 2.44 -9.35
N VAL A 25 -3.12 3.70 -9.08
CA VAL A 25 -4.25 4.06 -8.22
C VAL A 25 -5.52 3.95 -9.05
N LEU A 26 -6.50 3.22 -8.54
CA LEU A 26 -7.80 3.06 -9.20
C LEU A 26 -8.80 4.11 -8.74
N SER A 27 -8.78 4.45 -7.44
CA SER A 27 -9.67 5.46 -6.90
C SER A 27 -9.14 6.02 -5.59
N HIS A 28 -9.55 7.23 -5.30
CA HIS A 28 -9.27 7.89 -4.03
C HIS A 28 -10.48 8.78 -3.72
N ALA A 29 -11.36 8.31 -2.87
CA ALA A 29 -12.60 9.00 -2.53
C ALA A 29 -13.10 8.56 -1.16
N ASP A 30 -13.74 9.47 -0.45
CA ASP A 30 -14.36 9.20 0.85
C ASP A 30 -13.41 8.57 1.88
N GLY A 31 -12.13 8.99 1.85
CA GLY A 31 -11.12 8.49 2.78
C GLY A 31 -10.57 7.11 2.43
N VAL A 32 -10.90 6.59 1.26
CA VAL A 32 -10.46 5.26 0.81
C VAL A 32 -9.63 5.39 -0.46
N THR A 33 -8.47 4.76 -0.47
CA THR A 33 -7.63 4.63 -1.66
C THR A 33 -7.64 3.18 -2.10
N VAL A 34 -7.87 2.96 -3.39
CA VAL A 34 -7.83 1.62 -4.00
C VAL A 34 -6.78 1.61 -5.08
N CYS A 35 -5.90 0.61 -5.05
CA CYS A 35 -4.85 0.44 -6.03
C CYS A 35 -4.92 -0.94 -6.68
N ALA A 36 -4.54 -1.02 -7.95
CA ALA A 36 -4.37 -2.29 -8.63
C ALA A 36 -2.99 -2.87 -8.29
N VAL A 37 -2.94 -4.18 -8.09
CA VAL A 37 -1.70 -4.90 -7.84
C VAL A 37 -1.09 -5.33 -9.17
N ASP A 38 0.23 -5.15 -9.31
CA ASP A 38 0.96 -5.59 -10.48
C ASP A 38 1.41 -7.04 -10.29
N ALA A 39 0.66 -7.97 -10.84
CA ALA A 39 0.97 -9.40 -10.73
C ALA A 39 2.32 -9.75 -11.37
N THR A 40 2.75 -9.02 -12.40
CA THR A 40 4.04 -9.27 -13.04
C THR A 40 5.21 -8.80 -12.17
N GLY A 41 4.99 -7.75 -11.36
CA GLY A 41 5.99 -7.25 -10.42
C GLY A 41 6.25 -8.20 -9.26
N ALA A 42 5.36 -9.15 -9.03
CA ALA A 42 5.49 -10.12 -7.95
C ALA A 42 6.49 -11.24 -8.25
N GLU A 43 7.19 -11.20 -9.37
CA GLU A 43 8.14 -12.24 -9.77
C GLU A 43 9.18 -12.56 -8.69
N LEU A 44 9.65 -11.56 -7.96
CA LEU A 44 10.60 -11.73 -6.86
C LEU A 44 10.08 -12.62 -5.74
N PHE A 45 8.76 -12.73 -5.60
CA PHE A 45 8.13 -13.42 -4.49
C PHE A 45 7.40 -14.70 -4.90
N ARG A 46 7.53 -15.12 -6.16
CA ARG A 46 6.88 -16.34 -6.63
C ARG A 46 7.49 -17.58 -5.98
N ASP A 47 6.64 -18.51 -5.56
CA ASP A 47 7.09 -19.79 -5.02
C ASP A 47 7.46 -20.76 -6.15
N ALA A 48 7.82 -22.00 -5.77
CA ALA A 48 8.22 -23.03 -6.73
C ALA A 48 7.12 -23.39 -7.73
N ASP A 49 5.85 -23.16 -7.37
CA ASP A 49 4.69 -23.42 -8.23
C ASP A 49 4.30 -22.22 -9.07
N GLY A 50 5.07 -21.13 -9.00
CA GLY A 50 4.80 -19.91 -9.73
C GLY A 50 3.72 -19.03 -9.11
N ARG A 51 3.26 -19.37 -7.90
CA ARG A 51 2.24 -18.60 -7.20
C ARG A 51 2.89 -17.58 -6.27
N VAL A 52 2.15 -16.53 -5.96
CA VAL A 52 2.59 -15.50 -5.02
C VAL A 52 2.06 -15.86 -3.63
N PRO A 53 2.94 -16.06 -2.63
CA PRO A 53 2.48 -16.36 -1.27
C PRO A 53 1.58 -15.26 -0.72
N ALA A 54 0.54 -15.63 0.00
CA ALA A 54 -0.43 -14.65 0.49
C ALA A 54 0.17 -13.60 1.42
N TRP A 55 1.25 -13.92 2.14
CA TRP A 55 1.91 -12.97 3.04
C TRP A 55 2.47 -11.74 2.32
N VAL A 56 2.69 -11.82 1.00
CA VAL A 56 3.10 -10.66 0.19
C VAL A 56 2.03 -9.56 0.22
N SER A 57 0.76 -9.93 0.52
CA SER A 57 -0.33 -8.96 0.67
C SER A 57 -0.02 -7.87 1.70
N LEU A 58 0.77 -8.19 2.72
CA LEU A 58 1.17 -7.19 3.70
C LEU A 58 1.93 -6.03 3.03
N GLU A 59 2.78 -6.36 2.06
CA GLU A 59 3.49 -5.34 1.29
C GLU A 59 2.55 -4.57 0.36
N TYR A 60 1.56 -5.23 -0.25
CA TYR A 60 0.55 -4.52 -1.03
C TYR A 60 -0.19 -3.50 -0.16
N MET A 61 -0.58 -3.92 1.04
CA MET A 61 -1.27 -3.04 2.00
C MET A 61 -0.38 -1.86 2.40
N ALA A 62 0.88 -2.11 2.72
CA ALA A 62 1.82 -1.06 3.11
C ALA A 62 2.04 -0.05 1.98
N GLN A 63 2.18 -0.51 0.75
CA GLN A 63 2.33 0.38 -0.40
C GLN A 63 1.06 1.18 -0.69
N CYS A 64 -0.12 0.58 -0.50
CA CYS A 64 -1.38 1.30 -0.64
C CYS A 64 -1.53 2.38 0.43
N VAL A 65 -1.10 2.11 1.65
CA VAL A 65 -1.08 3.11 2.73
C VAL A 65 -0.15 4.27 2.35
N ALA A 66 1.03 3.96 1.79
CA ALA A 66 1.95 4.99 1.33
C ALA A 66 1.34 5.83 0.21
N ALA A 67 0.65 5.20 -0.73
CA ALA A 67 -0.04 5.91 -1.80
C ALA A 67 -1.14 6.82 -1.26
N HIS A 68 -1.90 6.34 -0.27
CA HIS A 68 -2.94 7.13 0.40
C HIS A 68 -2.33 8.38 1.04
N GLY A 69 -1.24 8.22 1.77
CA GLY A 69 -0.53 9.36 2.37
C GLY A 69 0.00 10.33 1.33
N GLY A 70 0.56 9.83 0.25
CA GLY A 70 1.04 10.65 -0.85
C GLY A 70 -0.06 11.47 -1.51
N LEU A 71 -1.24 10.89 -1.67
CA LEU A 71 -2.40 11.61 -2.24
C LEU A 71 -2.87 12.75 -1.32
N LEU A 72 -2.79 12.55 -0.01
CA LEU A 72 -3.17 13.60 0.95
C LEU A 72 -2.15 14.75 0.99
N ASP A 73 -0.87 14.44 0.82
CA ASP A 73 0.23 15.40 0.93
C ASP A 73 0.73 15.91 -0.42
N LEU A 74 -0.02 15.67 -1.48
CA LEU A 74 0.44 15.98 -2.83
C LEU A 74 0.56 17.48 -3.06
N GLU A 75 1.79 17.96 -3.17
CA GLU A 75 2.12 19.33 -3.58
C GLU A 75 2.89 19.26 -4.90
N PRO A 76 2.69 20.23 -5.83
CA PRO A 76 3.41 20.23 -7.09
C PRO A 76 4.92 20.22 -6.88
N GLY A 77 5.61 19.25 -7.45
CA GLY A 77 7.06 19.12 -7.36
C GLY A 77 7.60 18.54 -6.08
N ALA A 78 6.74 18.19 -5.13
CA ALA A 78 7.17 17.57 -3.88
C ALA A 78 7.56 16.10 -4.12
N GLU A 79 8.59 15.63 -3.42
CA GLU A 79 8.96 14.22 -3.43
C GLU A 79 8.08 13.43 -2.46
N PRO A 80 7.83 12.14 -2.73
CA PRO A 80 7.09 11.30 -1.80
C PRO A 80 7.79 11.23 -0.44
N ARG A 81 7.02 11.40 0.64
CA ARG A 81 7.56 11.28 1.99
C ARG A 81 7.58 9.81 2.40
N PRO A 82 8.62 9.35 3.08
CA PRO A 82 8.64 7.99 3.60
C PRO A 82 7.63 7.86 4.73
N GLY A 83 6.78 6.85 4.65
CA GLY A 83 5.95 6.43 5.76
C GLY A 83 6.60 5.20 6.39
N LEU A 84 6.71 5.18 7.71
CA LEU A 84 7.31 4.06 8.42
C LEU A 84 6.21 3.18 8.99
N LEU A 85 6.17 1.93 8.56
CA LEU A 85 5.27 0.95 9.14
C LEU A 85 5.76 0.63 10.54
N VAL A 86 4.98 1.01 11.55
CA VAL A 86 5.35 0.80 12.95
C VAL A 86 4.59 -0.34 13.58
N GLY A 87 3.55 -0.84 12.94
CA GLY A 87 2.83 -1.99 13.43
C GLY A 87 1.78 -2.49 12.47
N ALA A 88 1.42 -3.74 12.64
CA ALA A 88 0.30 -4.36 11.93
C ALA A 88 -0.42 -5.25 12.92
N LYS A 89 -1.74 -5.24 12.89
CA LYS A 89 -2.55 -6.07 13.77
C LYS A 89 -3.76 -6.62 13.04
N ARG A 90 -4.31 -7.72 13.55
CA ARG A 90 -5.47 -8.39 12.97
C ARG A 90 -5.25 -8.74 11.50
N VAL A 91 -4.01 -9.11 11.16
CA VAL A 91 -3.68 -9.49 9.79
C VAL A 91 -4.16 -10.91 9.57
N GLU A 92 -5.00 -11.09 8.56
CA GLU A 92 -5.55 -12.38 8.20
C GLU A 92 -5.37 -12.62 6.71
N PHE A 93 -4.91 -13.80 6.37
CA PHE A 93 -4.80 -14.27 4.99
C PHE A 93 -5.81 -15.39 4.79
N HIS A 94 -6.77 -15.19 3.90
CA HIS A 94 -7.85 -16.14 3.67
C HIS A 94 -7.52 -17.16 2.59
N ARG A 95 -6.32 -17.08 2.03
CA ARG A 95 -5.75 -18.05 1.08
C ARG A 95 -4.27 -18.22 1.39
N GLU A 96 -3.69 -19.31 0.91
CA GLU A 96 -2.25 -19.55 1.04
C GLU A 96 -1.44 -18.80 0.01
N ALA A 97 -1.99 -18.61 -1.20
CA ALA A 97 -1.27 -17.99 -2.31
C ALA A 97 -2.24 -17.49 -3.36
N PHE A 98 -1.72 -16.65 -4.26
CA PHE A 98 -2.44 -16.10 -5.40
C PHE A 98 -1.79 -16.58 -6.70
N SER A 99 -2.62 -16.80 -7.72
CA SER A 99 -2.11 -16.99 -9.07
C SER A 99 -1.62 -15.65 -9.63
N PRO A 100 -0.49 -15.59 -10.34
CA PRO A 100 -0.05 -14.35 -10.99
C PRO A 100 -1.02 -13.83 -12.05
N ASP A 101 -1.97 -14.66 -12.49
CA ASP A 101 -2.98 -14.26 -13.46
C ASP A 101 -4.22 -13.61 -12.83
N GLU A 102 -4.34 -13.63 -11.51
CA GLU A 102 -5.47 -13.02 -10.82
C GLU A 102 -5.32 -11.51 -10.77
N SER A 103 -6.45 -10.81 -10.98
CA SER A 103 -6.51 -9.37 -10.77
C SER A 103 -6.78 -9.10 -9.30
N LEU A 104 -5.81 -8.48 -8.63
CA LEU A 104 -5.92 -8.12 -7.23
C LEU A 104 -6.06 -6.61 -7.07
N GLU A 105 -6.88 -6.22 -6.11
CA GLU A 105 -7.01 -4.83 -5.70
C GLU A 105 -6.72 -4.72 -4.21
N VAL A 106 -6.01 -3.68 -3.82
CA VAL A 106 -5.74 -3.39 -2.41
C VAL A 106 -6.32 -2.04 -2.06
N SER A 107 -6.93 -1.95 -0.88
CA SER A 107 -7.50 -0.70 -0.38
C SER A 107 -6.94 -0.33 0.98
N ALA A 108 -6.93 0.97 1.25
CA ALA A 108 -6.55 1.51 2.54
C ALA A 108 -7.55 2.59 2.93
N ARG A 109 -8.08 2.50 4.16
CA ARG A 109 -9.05 3.44 4.71
C ARG A 109 -8.57 3.92 6.06
N ILE A 110 -8.52 5.24 6.25
CA ILE A 110 -8.09 5.82 7.52
C ILE A 110 -9.09 5.47 8.63
N LEU A 111 -8.57 4.99 9.75
CA LEU A 111 -9.37 4.72 10.96
C LEU A 111 -9.15 5.79 12.00
N SER A 112 -7.90 6.20 12.21
CA SER A 112 -7.56 7.22 13.18
C SER A 112 -6.25 7.89 12.80
N ARG A 113 -6.10 9.12 13.26
CA ARG A 113 -4.85 9.87 13.09
C ARG A 113 -4.61 10.68 14.36
N VAL A 114 -3.44 10.51 14.96
CA VAL A 114 -3.01 11.27 16.13
C VAL A 114 -1.62 11.82 15.81
N GLY A 115 -1.54 13.11 15.52
CA GLY A 115 -0.28 13.72 15.10
C GLY A 115 0.22 13.10 13.80
N LYS A 116 1.41 12.53 13.85
CA LYS A 116 2.05 11.88 12.70
C LYS A 116 1.80 10.37 12.62
N LEU A 117 1.05 9.83 13.57
CA LEU A 117 0.72 8.41 13.63
C LEU A 117 -0.69 8.20 13.11
N ALA A 118 -0.85 7.28 12.17
CA ALA A 118 -2.14 6.94 11.60
C ALA A 118 -2.35 5.43 11.61
N SER A 119 -3.61 5.02 11.77
CA SER A 119 -4.03 3.63 11.63
C SER A 119 -4.98 3.52 10.46
N LEU A 120 -4.76 2.53 9.60
CA LEU A 120 -5.56 2.33 8.40
C LEU A 120 -6.01 0.87 8.32
N ALA A 121 -7.28 0.69 7.96
CA ALA A 121 -7.82 -0.63 7.65
C ALA A 121 -7.52 -0.93 6.18
N CYS A 122 -6.92 -2.08 5.92
CA CYS A 122 -6.52 -2.49 4.58
C CYS A 122 -7.17 -3.81 4.20
N GLU A 123 -7.51 -3.94 2.93
CA GLU A 123 -8.10 -5.17 2.38
C GLU A 123 -7.47 -5.45 1.02
N VAL A 124 -7.31 -6.75 0.71
CA VAL A 124 -6.93 -7.20 -0.62
C VAL A 124 -8.05 -8.08 -1.14
N ARG A 125 -8.51 -7.81 -2.35
CA ARG A 125 -9.60 -8.54 -2.99
C ARG A 125 -9.17 -9.08 -4.33
N ALA A 126 -9.66 -10.29 -4.62
CA ALA A 126 -9.49 -10.95 -5.91
C ALA A 126 -10.86 -11.12 -6.52
N GLY A 127 -11.18 -10.35 -7.57
CA GLY A 127 -12.50 -10.42 -8.21
C GLY A 127 -13.65 -10.14 -7.27
N GLY A 128 -13.47 -9.25 -6.30
CA GLY A 128 -14.48 -8.92 -5.31
C GLY A 128 -14.45 -9.78 -4.05
N GLU A 129 -13.70 -10.87 -4.05
CA GLU A 129 -13.57 -11.75 -2.87
C GLU A 129 -12.46 -11.23 -1.95
N LEU A 130 -12.76 -11.10 -0.67
CA LEU A 130 -11.77 -10.69 0.33
C LEU A 130 -10.76 -11.83 0.55
N VAL A 131 -9.50 -11.58 0.24
CA VAL A 131 -8.46 -12.61 0.33
C VAL A 131 -7.40 -12.31 1.39
N ALA A 132 -7.29 -11.05 1.81
CA ALA A 132 -6.41 -10.67 2.92
C ALA A 132 -6.90 -9.37 3.52
N GLU A 133 -6.59 -9.15 4.79
CA GLU A 133 -6.97 -7.93 5.50
C GLU A 133 -6.06 -7.67 6.69
N GLY A 134 -6.02 -6.43 7.14
CA GLY A 134 -5.25 -6.07 8.31
C GLY A 134 -5.36 -4.59 8.63
N THR A 135 -4.92 -4.22 9.82
CA THR A 135 -4.82 -2.82 10.23
C THR A 135 -3.35 -2.47 10.36
N LEU A 136 -2.92 -1.47 9.63
CA LEU A 136 -1.53 -1.00 9.63
C LEU A 136 -1.45 0.35 10.34
N SER A 137 -0.42 0.49 11.16
CA SER A 137 -0.09 1.77 11.81
C SER A 137 1.18 2.31 11.20
N VAL A 138 1.14 3.57 10.79
CA VAL A 138 2.26 4.21 10.11
C VAL A 138 2.59 5.54 10.77
N PHE A 139 3.87 5.84 10.77
CA PHE A 139 4.41 7.11 11.24
C PHE A 139 4.99 7.84 10.03
N THR A 140 4.59 9.11 9.86
CA THR A 140 5.08 9.94 8.76
C THR A 140 6.00 11.01 9.33
N PRO A 141 7.33 10.84 9.27
CA PRO A 141 8.26 11.83 9.81
C PRO A 141 8.34 13.07 8.93
N ASP A 142 8.67 14.21 9.54
CA ASP A 142 8.87 15.45 8.79
C ASP A 142 10.20 15.45 8.02
N SER A 143 11.17 14.65 8.49
CA SER A 143 12.49 14.63 7.91
C SER A 143 13.15 13.24 8.09
N LEU A 144 14.22 13.00 7.34
CA LEU A 144 15.00 11.76 7.49
C LEU A 144 15.60 11.64 8.89
N ALA A 145 15.99 12.76 9.51
CA ALA A 145 16.53 12.74 10.86
C ALA A 145 15.50 12.25 11.88
N GLU A 146 14.23 12.66 11.70
CA GLU A 146 13.13 12.19 12.54
C GLU A 146 12.86 10.70 12.29
N ALA A 147 12.98 10.25 11.05
CA ALA A 147 12.83 8.83 10.70
C ALA A 147 13.89 7.98 11.42
N ASP A 148 15.13 8.45 11.46
CA ASP A 148 16.23 7.75 12.14
C ASP A 148 15.95 7.58 13.63
N LYS A 149 15.32 8.56 14.26
CA LYS A 149 14.98 8.50 15.68
C LYS A 149 13.94 7.41 15.98
N VAL A 150 13.05 7.15 15.05
CA VAL A 150 12.01 6.10 15.24
C VAL A 150 12.64 4.71 15.23
N HIS A 151 13.73 4.52 14.48
CA HIS A 151 14.41 3.24 14.36
C HIS A 151 15.50 3.00 15.41
N THR A 152 15.81 3.99 16.20
CA THR A 152 16.77 3.85 17.29
C THR A 152 16.05 3.66 18.62
#